data_33dc66d8ad2888ed1b82f89ba17511af
#
_entry.id   33dc66d8ad2888ed1b82f89ba17511af
#
_cell.length_a   1.000
_cell.length_b   1.000
_cell.length_c   1.000
_cell.angle_alpha   90.00
_cell.angle_beta   90.00
_cell.angle_gamma   90.00
#
_symmetry.space_group_name_H-M   'P 1'
#
loop_
_entity.id
_entity.type
_entity.pdbx_description
1 polymer ?
#
loop_
_entity_poly.entity_id
_entity_poly.type
_entity_poly.pdbx_seq_one_letter_code
_entity_poly.pdbx_strand_id
1 'polypeptide(L)'
;MNLNQVTLPTTAALFDGTVGFYRAMGFTLIVHSPPRYARFECPDGDATFSLHAVEESGGRCSEPGSGVLVYFECDDLDARVARLAAAGIAFDQPPTDQRWLWREARLADPSGNRLCLFHAGDNRRHPPWRVAAPAN
;
A
#
# COMPACT_ATOMS: atom_id res chain seq x y z
N MET A 1 -10.80 1.28 19.53
CA MET A 1 -9.88 2.01 18.64
C MET A 1 -9.57 1.14 17.45
N ASN A 2 -9.71 1.67 16.24
CA ASN A 2 -9.56 0.92 14.96
C ASN A 2 -8.69 1.72 13.98
N LEU A 3 -7.68 1.07 13.39
CA LEU A 3 -6.88 1.67 12.32
C LEU A 3 -7.58 1.41 10.98
N ASN A 4 -8.12 2.45 10.39
CA ASN A 4 -8.90 2.34 9.15
C ASN A 4 -8.60 3.45 8.12
N GLN A 5 -7.64 4.33 8.41
CA GLN A 5 -7.23 5.40 7.51
C GLN A 5 -5.71 5.64 7.65
N VAL A 6 -5.03 5.78 6.52
CA VAL A 6 -3.61 6.16 6.44
C VAL A 6 -3.49 7.27 5.40
N THR A 7 -2.66 8.26 5.66
CA THR A 7 -2.33 9.32 4.71
C THR A 7 -0.89 9.17 4.25
N LEU A 8 -0.69 9.12 2.92
CA LEU A 8 0.62 9.03 2.29
C LEU A 8 0.98 10.38 1.66
N PRO A 9 2.25 10.79 1.72
CA PRO A 9 2.70 12.02 1.08
C PRO A 9 2.81 11.89 -0.43
N THR A 10 2.55 12.97 -1.12
CA THR A 10 2.86 13.19 -2.54
C THR A 10 3.36 14.64 -2.70
N THR A 11 3.70 15.04 -3.91
CA THR A 11 3.96 16.43 -4.26
C THR A 11 2.95 16.89 -5.29
N ALA A 12 2.82 18.20 -5.49
CA ALA A 12 1.94 18.74 -6.52
C ALA A 12 2.30 18.20 -7.91
N ALA A 13 3.61 18.08 -8.19
CA ALA A 13 4.10 17.56 -9.47
C ALA A 13 3.81 16.08 -9.69
N LEU A 14 3.78 15.28 -8.62
CA LEU A 14 3.58 13.82 -8.68
C LEU A 14 2.13 13.41 -8.42
N PHE A 15 1.26 14.35 -8.05
CA PHE A 15 -0.10 14.07 -7.61
C PHE A 15 -0.92 13.30 -8.65
N ASP A 16 -1.01 13.81 -9.87
CA ASP A 16 -1.86 13.18 -10.91
C ASP A 16 -1.37 11.79 -11.27
N GLY A 17 -0.05 11.60 -11.41
CA GLY A 17 0.54 10.30 -11.69
C GLY A 17 0.29 9.30 -10.56
N THR A 18 0.38 9.75 -9.31
CA THR A 18 0.15 8.91 -8.14
C THR A 18 -1.33 8.53 -7.99
N VAL A 19 -2.25 9.48 -8.25
CA VAL A 19 -3.70 9.18 -8.31
C VAL A 19 -3.99 8.13 -9.39
N GLY A 20 -3.44 8.32 -10.59
CA GLY A 20 -3.60 7.37 -11.69
C GLY A 20 -3.08 5.97 -11.33
N PHE A 21 -1.95 5.89 -10.64
CA PHE A 21 -1.37 4.63 -10.16
C PHE A 21 -2.35 3.87 -9.25
N TYR A 22 -2.92 4.52 -8.23
CA TYR A 22 -3.84 3.85 -7.31
C TYR A 22 -5.15 3.44 -7.99
N ARG A 23 -5.65 4.24 -8.93
CA ARG A 23 -6.82 3.83 -9.73
C ARG A 23 -6.50 2.60 -10.57
N ALA A 24 -5.33 2.52 -11.18
CA ALA A 24 -4.89 1.35 -11.94
C ALA A 24 -4.71 0.11 -11.04
N MET A 25 -4.36 0.33 -9.77
CA MET A 25 -4.28 -0.73 -8.75
C MET A 25 -5.66 -1.28 -8.33
N GLY A 26 -6.74 -0.61 -8.69
CA GLY A 26 -8.11 -1.04 -8.36
C GLY A 26 -8.75 -0.27 -7.20
N PHE A 27 -8.10 0.78 -6.68
CA PHE A 27 -8.68 1.61 -5.63
C PHE A 27 -9.72 2.57 -6.20
N THR A 28 -10.77 2.83 -5.44
CA THR A 28 -11.85 3.75 -5.83
C THR A 28 -11.57 5.15 -5.30
N LEU A 29 -11.42 6.12 -6.20
CA LEU A 29 -11.24 7.52 -5.84
C LEU A 29 -12.56 8.10 -5.33
N ILE A 30 -12.62 8.56 -4.08
CA ILE A 30 -13.83 9.08 -3.44
C ILE A 30 -13.75 10.56 -3.10
N VAL A 31 -12.54 11.13 -2.96
CA VAL A 31 -12.33 12.58 -2.82
C VAL A 31 -11.21 12.99 -3.75
N HIS A 32 -11.41 14.06 -4.51
CA HIS A 32 -10.44 14.52 -5.50
C HIS A 32 -10.34 16.05 -5.48
N SER A 33 -9.28 16.56 -4.88
CA SER A 33 -8.97 18.00 -4.78
C SER A 33 -7.55 18.27 -5.28
N PRO A 34 -7.33 18.17 -6.60
CA PRO A 34 -6.00 18.32 -7.17
C PRO A 34 -5.48 19.76 -7.03
N PRO A 35 -4.18 19.97 -6.87
CA PRO A 35 -3.13 18.94 -6.76
C PRO A 35 -2.81 18.59 -5.30
N ARG A 36 -3.74 18.79 -4.36
CA ARG A 36 -3.44 18.79 -2.91
C ARG A 36 -3.85 17.53 -2.18
N TYR A 37 -4.99 16.92 -2.55
CA TYR A 37 -5.57 15.85 -1.76
C TYR A 37 -6.40 14.89 -2.61
N ALA A 38 -6.27 13.61 -2.31
CA ALA A 38 -7.14 12.55 -2.83
C ALA A 38 -7.39 11.52 -1.75
N ARG A 39 -8.58 10.91 -1.75
CA ARG A 39 -8.91 9.80 -0.86
C ARG A 39 -9.47 8.65 -1.66
N PHE A 40 -9.12 7.44 -1.22
CA PHE A 40 -9.49 6.20 -1.90
C PHE A 40 -10.11 5.22 -0.92
N GLU A 41 -11.07 4.45 -1.40
CA GLU A 41 -11.49 3.20 -0.79
C GLU A 41 -10.65 2.05 -1.29
N CYS A 42 -10.30 1.11 -0.39
CA CYS A 42 -9.66 -0.14 -0.77
C CYS A 42 -10.63 -1.02 -1.55
N PRO A 43 -10.15 -1.86 -2.49
CA PRO A 43 -11.03 -2.77 -3.23
C PRO A 43 -11.71 -3.79 -2.32
N ASP A 44 -11.09 -4.15 -1.21
CA ASP A 44 -11.60 -5.09 -0.23
C ASP A 44 -11.60 -4.45 1.15
N GLY A 45 -12.60 -4.79 1.98
CA GLY A 45 -12.74 -4.21 3.32
C GLY A 45 -13.27 -2.78 3.29
N ASP A 46 -13.19 -2.10 4.43
CA ASP A 46 -13.75 -0.77 4.64
C ASP A 46 -12.70 0.30 4.95
N ALA A 47 -11.42 -0.05 4.91
CA ALA A 47 -10.35 0.91 5.11
C ALA A 47 -10.23 1.87 3.94
N THR A 48 -9.79 3.09 4.24
CA THR A 48 -9.47 4.10 3.26
C THR A 48 -8.03 4.54 3.40
N PHE A 49 -7.47 5.16 2.37
CA PHE A 49 -6.23 5.90 2.48
C PHE A 49 -6.29 7.17 1.63
N SER A 50 -5.40 8.10 1.92
CA SER A 50 -5.36 9.36 1.18
C SER A 50 -3.95 9.74 0.77
N LEU A 51 -3.89 10.60 -0.24
CA LEU A 51 -2.69 11.32 -0.63
C LEU A 51 -2.82 12.76 -0.19
N HIS A 52 -1.76 13.33 0.36
CA HIS A 52 -1.69 14.73 0.71
C HIS A 52 -0.39 15.33 0.16
N ALA A 53 -0.51 16.38 -0.63
CA ALA A 53 0.65 17.04 -1.20
C ALA A 53 1.42 17.79 -0.11
N VAL A 54 2.71 17.53 -0.03
CA VAL A 54 3.66 18.22 0.84
C VAL A 54 4.61 19.05 -0.01
N GLU A 55 5.34 19.98 0.59
CA GLU A 55 6.32 20.76 -0.13
C GLU A 55 7.45 19.88 -0.66
N GLU A 56 7.86 20.16 -1.88
CA GLU A 56 8.86 19.38 -2.59
C GLU A 56 10.26 19.67 -2.05
N SER A 57 10.96 18.64 -1.59
CA SER A 57 12.40 18.69 -1.38
C SER A 57 13.05 17.54 -2.15
N GLY A 58 13.66 17.84 -3.29
CA GLY A 58 14.37 16.85 -4.10
C GLY A 58 13.49 15.91 -4.94
N GLY A 59 12.21 16.22 -5.17
CA GLY A 59 11.34 15.48 -6.11
C GLY A 59 10.81 14.13 -5.61
N ARG A 60 11.04 13.76 -4.34
CA ARG A 60 10.53 12.54 -3.71
C ARG A 60 10.03 12.84 -2.30
N CYS A 61 8.95 12.19 -1.92
CA CYS A 61 8.38 12.34 -0.58
C CYS A 61 9.06 11.43 0.45
N SER A 62 9.69 10.37 -0.02
CA SER A 62 10.39 9.40 0.84
C SER A 62 11.68 8.93 0.20
N GLU A 63 12.74 8.83 1.01
CA GLU A 63 13.99 8.24 0.56
C GLU A 63 13.83 6.71 0.40
N PRO A 64 14.52 6.08 -0.56
CA PRO A 64 14.51 4.63 -0.71
C PRO A 64 14.92 3.94 0.60
N GLY A 65 14.08 3.01 1.06
CA GLY A 65 14.33 2.24 2.27
C GLY A 65 13.93 2.93 3.58
N SER A 66 13.44 4.18 3.52
CA SER A 66 12.94 4.92 4.69
C SER A 66 11.43 5.08 4.65
N GLY A 67 10.86 5.58 5.74
CA GLY A 67 9.45 5.88 5.84
C GLY A 67 8.56 4.67 6.14
N VAL A 68 7.26 4.85 5.96
CA VAL A 68 6.24 3.85 6.24
C VAL A 68 6.13 2.85 5.10
N LEU A 69 5.95 1.59 5.43
CA LEU A 69 5.59 0.53 4.48
C LEU A 69 4.11 0.18 4.71
N VAL A 70 3.29 0.35 3.68
CA VAL A 70 1.86 0.09 3.77
C VAL A 70 1.56 -1.27 3.18
N TYR A 71 0.84 -2.09 3.94
CA TYR A 71 0.49 -3.46 3.57
C TYR A 71 -0.97 -3.55 3.16
N PHE A 72 -1.22 -4.16 2.00
CA PHE A 72 -2.57 -4.47 1.50
C PHE A 72 -2.70 -5.99 1.38
N GLU A 73 -3.56 -6.60 2.19
CA GLU A 73 -3.78 -8.04 2.13
C GLU A 73 -4.67 -8.41 0.94
N CYS A 74 -4.27 -9.46 0.22
CA CYS A 74 -4.98 -9.99 -0.94
C CYS A 74 -5.16 -11.50 -0.75
N ASP A 75 -6.40 -11.99 -0.85
CA ASP A 75 -6.67 -13.43 -0.82
C ASP A 75 -6.17 -14.12 -2.09
N ASP A 76 -6.11 -13.38 -3.20
CA ASP A 76 -5.70 -13.84 -4.53
C ASP A 76 -4.34 -13.24 -4.96
N LEU A 77 -3.36 -13.18 -4.06
CA LEU A 77 -2.13 -12.39 -4.25
C LEU A 77 -1.45 -12.65 -5.60
N ASP A 78 -1.14 -13.91 -5.94
CA ASP A 78 -0.40 -14.23 -7.16
C ASP A 78 -1.17 -13.83 -8.42
N ALA A 79 -2.46 -14.11 -8.46
CA ALA A 79 -3.32 -13.74 -9.59
C ALA A 79 -3.45 -12.22 -9.71
N ARG A 80 -3.60 -11.52 -8.58
CA ARG A 80 -3.69 -10.06 -8.55
C ARG A 80 -2.41 -9.40 -9.04
N VAL A 81 -1.25 -9.85 -8.56
CA VAL A 81 0.05 -9.34 -9.01
C VAL A 81 0.24 -9.58 -10.51
N ALA A 82 -0.13 -10.76 -11.01
CA ALA A 82 -0.04 -11.05 -12.45
C ALA A 82 -0.91 -10.10 -13.28
N ARG A 83 -2.15 -9.82 -12.85
CA ARG A 83 -3.04 -8.88 -13.53
C ARG A 83 -2.49 -7.46 -13.51
N LEU A 84 -2.00 -7.01 -12.37
CA LEU A 84 -1.45 -5.66 -12.22
C LEU A 84 -0.18 -5.48 -13.04
N ALA A 85 0.71 -6.47 -13.03
CA ALA A 85 1.93 -6.45 -13.86
C ALA A 85 1.58 -6.40 -15.36
N ALA A 86 0.59 -7.17 -15.80
CA ALA A 86 0.11 -7.14 -17.19
C ALA A 86 -0.49 -5.78 -17.56
N ALA A 87 -1.06 -5.05 -16.59
CA ALA A 87 -1.59 -3.70 -16.77
C ALA A 87 -0.52 -2.60 -16.68
N GLY A 88 0.75 -2.95 -16.48
CA GLY A 88 1.87 -2.01 -16.48
C GLY A 88 2.37 -1.59 -15.10
N ILE A 89 1.85 -2.17 -14.01
CA ILE A 89 2.36 -1.89 -12.66
C ILE A 89 3.69 -2.64 -12.48
N ALA A 90 4.76 -1.91 -12.14
CA ALA A 90 6.07 -2.49 -11.87
C ALA A 90 6.19 -2.95 -10.41
N PHE A 91 6.69 -4.16 -10.21
CA PHE A 91 6.97 -4.72 -8.89
C PHE A 91 8.48 -4.83 -8.69
N ASP A 92 8.95 -4.41 -7.51
CA ASP A 92 10.36 -4.54 -7.12
C ASP A 92 10.68 -5.98 -6.71
N GLN A 93 9.68 -6.69 -6.16
CA GLN A 93 9.79 -8.07 -5.75
C GLN A 93 8.49 -8.81 -6.12
N PRO A 94 8.59 -9.92 -6.86
CA PRO A 94 7.41 -10.76 -7.15
C PRO A 94 6.92 -11.47 -5.88
N PRO A 95 5.70 -12.08 -5.90
CA PRO A 95 5.21 -12.83 -4.76
C PRO A 95 6.23 -13.86 -4.29
N THR A 96 6.64 -13.74 -3.03
CA THR A 96 7.71 -14.54 -2.42
C THR A 96 7.30 -14.93 -1.01
N ASP A 97 7.47 -16.22 -0.67
CA ASP A 97 7.23 -16.70 0.67
C ASP A 97 8.34 -16.22 1.60
N GLN A 98 7.93 -15.62 2.73
CA GLN A 98 8.84 -15.14 3.75
C GLN A 98 8.92 -16.12 4.91
N ARG A 99 10.04 -16.11 5.63
CA ARG A 99 10.25 -16.98 6.80
C ARG A 99 9.24 -16.75 7.93
N TRP A 100 8.58 -15.58 7.94
CA TRP A 100 7.53 -15.24 8.92
C TRP A 100 6.13 -15.68 8.46
N LEU A 101 6.06 -16.60 7.51
CA LEU A 101 4.83 -17.24 7.02
C LEU A 101 3.88 -16.33 6.26
N TRP A 102 4.37 -15.20 5.77
CA TRP A 102 3.65 -14.31 4.86
C TRP A 102 4.20 -14.48 3.45
N ARG A 103 3.31 -14.34 2.47
CA ARG A 103 3.73 -14.22 1.07
C ARG A 103 3.59 -12.77 0.65
N GLU A 104 4.66 -12.19 0.11
CA GLU A 104 4.75 -10.74 -0.13
C GLU A 104 5.21 -10.42 -1.53
N ALA A 105 4.63 -9.34 -2.10
CA ALA A 105 5.10 -8.69 -3.32
C ALA A 105 5.32 -7.20 -3.02
N ARG A 106 6.45 -6.65 -3.42
CA ARG A 106 6.87 -5.29 -3.08
C ARG A 106 6.83 -4.39 -4.30
N LEU A 107 6.38 -3.15 -4.09
CA LEU A 107 6.35 -2.11 -5.10
C LEU A 107 6.41 -0.74 -4.45
N ALA A 108 6.55 0.29 -5.27
CA ALA A 108 6.46 1.68 -4.84
C ALA A 108 5.45 2.43 -5.71
N ASP A 109 4.78 3.42 -5.14
CA ASP A 109 3.97 4.34 -5.92
C ASP A 109 4.86 5.41 -6.61
N PRO A 110 4.32 6.21 -7.55
CA PRO A 110 5.12 7.23 -8.24
C PRO A 110 5.70 8.31 -7.34
N SER A 111 5.16 8.49 -6.15
CA SER A 111 5.67 9.44 -5.13
C SER A 111 6.79 8.83 -4.26
N GLY A 112 7.14 7.56 -4.48
CA GLY A 112 8.17 6.86 -3.73
C GLY A 112 7.67 6.19 -2.45
N ASN A 113 6.36 6.17 -2.18
CA ASN A 113 5.81 5.44 -1.04
C ASN A 113 5.95 3.94 -1.28
N ARG A 114 6.41 3.23 -0.25
CA ARG A 114 6.62 1.79 -0.32
C ARG A 114 5.36 1.03 0.05
N LEU A 115 5.01 0.05 -0.78
CA LEU A 115 3.82 -0.76 -0.64
C LEU A 115 4.19 -2.23 -0.64
N CYS A 116 3.39 -3.03 0.06
CA CYS A 116 3.47 -4.48 0.05
C CYS A 116 2.09 -5.07 -0.17
N LEU A 117 1.89 -5.78 -1.25
CA LEU A 117 0.75 -6.66 -1.39
C LEU A 117 1.12 -8.00 -0.75
N PHE A 118 0.26 -8.53 0.09
CA PHE A 118 0.61 -9.72 0.85
C PHE A 118 -0.58 -10.63 1.09
N HIS A 119 -0.28 -11.87 1.47
CA HIS A 119 -1.23 -12.81 2.03
C HIS A 119 -0.62 -13.47 3.26
N ALA A 120 -1.29 -13.36 4.38
CA ALA A 120 -0.87 -13.95 5.64
C ALA A 120 -1.95 -14.86 6.24
N GLY A 121 -3.22 -14.54 5.99
CA GLY A 121 -4.35 -15.25 6.60
C GLY A 121 -4.24 -15.23 8.13
N ASP A 122 -4.40 -16.37 8.77
CA ASP A 122 -4.33 -16.48 10.22
C ASP A 122 -2.95 -16.11 10.80
N ASN A 123 -1.89 -16.25 10.02
CA ASN A 123 -0.54 -15.94 10.48
C ASN A 123 -0.29 -14.46 10.76
N ARG A 124 -1.20 -13.57 10.34
CA ARG A 124 -1.09 -12.15 10.66
C ARG A 124 -1.39 -11.89 12.14
N ARG A 125 -2.45 -12.49 12.67
CA ARG A 125 -2.87 -12.28 14.07
C ARG A 125 -2.51 -13.43 14.99
N HIS A 126 -2.38 -14.63 14.46
CA HIS A 126 -2.15 -15.87 15.20
C HIS A 126 -0.96 -16.65 14.66
N PRO A 127 0.25 -16.02 14.55
CA PRO A 127 1.43 -16.75 14.13
C PRO A 127 1.82 -17.78 15.21
N PRO A 128 2.59 -18.85 14.85
CA PRO A 128 3.04 -19.84 15.83
C PRO A 128 3.81 -19.23 17.03
N TRP A 129 4.46 -18.10 16.83
CA TRP A 129 5.24 -17.39 17.88
C TRP A 129 4.47 -16.23 18.52
N ARG A 130 3.17 -16.22 18.39
CA ARG A 130 2.36 -15.19 19.07
C ARG A 130 2.61 -15.21 20.56
N VAL A 131 2.89 -14.05 21.15
CA VAL A 131 3.04 -13.94 22.61
C VAL A 131 1.71 -14.25 23.30
N ALA A 132 1.78 -14.88 24.46
CA ALA A 132 0.60 -15.17 25.25
C ALA A 132 -0.08 -13.85 25.69
N ALA A 133 -1.41 -13.88 25.81
CA ALA A 133 -2.12 -12.75 26.38
C ALA A 133 -1.61 -12.50 27.81
N PRO A 134 -1.45 -11.21 28.21
CA PRO A 134 -1.07 -10.92 29.59
C PRO A 134 -2.10 -11.48 30.56
N ALA A 135 -1.64 -12.01 31.69
CA ALA A 135 -2.52 -12.44 32.76
C ALA A 135 -3.27 -11.23 33.35
N ASN A 136 -4.58 -11.35 33.53
CA ASN A 136 -5.39 -10.31 34.16
C ASN A 136 -5.24 -10.39 35.68
#